data_4eb921aed87b2f2b755e94d4809807b4
#
_entry.id   4eb921aed87b2f2b755e94d4809807b4
#
_cell.length_a   1.000
_cell.length_b   1.000
_cell.length_c   1.000
_cell.angle_alpha   90.00
_cell.angle_beta   90.00
_cell.angle_gamma   90.00
#
_symmetry.space_group_name_H-M   'P 1'
#
loop_
_entity.id
_entity.type
_entity.pdbx_description
1 polymer ?
#
loop_
_entity_poly.entity_id
_entity_poly.type
_entity_poly.pdbx_seq_one_letter_code
_entity_poly.pdbx_strand_id
1 'polypeptide(L)'
;MEKRTTNTPKSSQEPRERRTGAAGNRMKAITIILDEHRSLAAILHGMLYLVRSIRDGRATPDFTLFGAMVYYIDAFPERFHHPKEETYLFRLLRLRHPAAGPVLDQLHAEHQAGETKIRELELALKRYEHGGATCFDAFASAVESYAAFHWSHMRTEEDDILPLAREHLTDGDWDEIDDAFAGNSDPMLGAKAGDEYEALFRRIANLAPPPIGVGPER
;
A
#
# COMPACT_ATOMS: atom_id res chain seq x y z
N MET A 1 4.86 -41.76 73.72
CA MET A 1 5.92 -40.96 73.06
C MET A 1 5.67 -41.05 71.54
N GLU A 2 4.95 -40.11 71.02
CA GLU A 2 4.40 -40.10 69.65
C GLU A 2 5.30 -39.20 68.79
N LYS A 3 5.88 -39.76 67.72
CA LYS A 3 6.70 -39.00 66.77
C LYS A 3 5.76 -38.47 65.67
N ARG A 4 5.55 -37.16 65.66
CA ARG A 4 4.94 -36.46 64.55
C ARG A 4 5.92 -36.35 63.37
N THR A 5 5.60 -36.94 62.26
CA THR A 5 6.26 -36.73 60.97
C THR A 5 5.53 -35.59 60.25
N THR A 6 6.27 -34.50 60.02
CA THR A 6 5.82 -33.36 59.21
C THR A 6 6.04 -33.67 57.74
N ASN A 7 4.94 -33.72 56.99
CA ASN A 7 4.96 -33.91 55.52
C ASN A 7 4.92 -32.55 54.86
N THR A 8 6.02 -32.19 54.16
CA THR A 8 6.12 -30.97 53.36
C THR A 8 5.64 -31.27 51.93
N PRO A 9 4.70 -30.52 51.35
CA PRO A 9 4.33 -30.74 49.96
C PRO A 9 5.42 -30.20 48.99
N LYS A 10 5.90 -31.08 48.12
CA LYS A 10 6.74 -30.70 46.97
C LYS A 10 5.87 -29.90 45.98
N SER A 11 6.24 -28.65 45.80
CA SER A 11 5.76 -27.82 44.69
C SER A 11 6.32 -28.35 43.37
N SER A 12 5.50 -28.98 42.56
CA SER A 12 5.80 -29.33 41.17
C SER A 12 5.71 -28.06 40.35
N GLN A 13 6.86 -27.46 40.07
CA GLN A 13 6.99 -26.47 39.02
C GLN A 13 6.97 -27.22 37.67
N GLU A 14 5.88 -27.11 36.93
CA GLU A 14 5.86 -27.49 35.53
C GLU A 14 6.78 -26.55 34.73
N PRO A 15 7.57 -27.10 33.79
CA PRO A 15 8.43 -26.28 32.93
C PRO A 15 7.51 -25.47 31.99
N ARG A 16 7.60 -24.14 32.03
CA ARG A 16 7.06 -23.27 30.99
C ARG A 16 7.74 -23.67 29.67
N GLU A 17 7.03 -24.42 28.87
CA GLU A 17 7.39 -24.63 27.46
C GLU A 17 7.56 -23.27 26.79
N ARG A 18 8.75 -22.96 26.38
CA ARG A 18 9.06 -21.81 25.54
C ARG A 18 8.41 -22.06 24.18
N ARG A 19 7.32 -21.32 23.92
CA ARG A 19 6.69 -21.26 22.59
C ARG A 19 7.64 -20.50 21.64
N THR A 20 8.70 -21.17 21.17
CA THR A 20 9.67 -20.64 20.18
C THR A 20 9.25 -20.84 18.73
N GLY A 21 7.96 -21.03 18.47
CA GLY A 21 7.43 -21.34 17.14
C GLY A 21 6.72 -20.21 16.39
N ALA A 22 6.53 -19.02 16.98
CA ALA A 22 5.62 -18.00 16.42
C ALA A 22 6.31 -16.72 15.93
N ALA A 23 7.61 -16.53 16.10
CA ALA A 23 8.27 -15.27 15.74
C ALA A 23 8.51 -15.11 14.22
N GLY A 24 8.47 -16.18 13.43
CA GLY A 24 8.77 -16.15 12.00
C GLY A 24 7.59 -15.81 11.08
N ASN A 25 6.39 -15.62 11.62
CA ASN A 25 5.16 -15.47 10.81
C ASN A 25 4.38 -14.19 11.14
N ARG A 26 4.92 -13.29 11.95
CA ARG A 26 4.29 -12.02 12.32
C ARG A 26 4.85 -10.88 11.48
N MET A 27 4.09 -9.78 11.38
CA MET A 27 4.42 -8.60 10.58
C MET A 27 4.38 -8.86 9.06
N LYS A 28 3.53 -9.78 8.62
CA LYS A 28 3.30 -10.04 7.19
C LYS A 28 2.73 -8.81 6.50
N ALA A 29 1.91 -8.03 7.22
CA ALA A 29 1.35 -6.78 6.73
C ALA A 29 2.43 -5.83 6.22
N ILE A 30 3.60 -5.75 6.87
CA ILE A 30 4.70 -4.91 6.39
C ILE A 30 5.18 -5.37 5.01
N THR A 31 5.30 -6.67 4.78
CA THR A 31 5.71 -7.19 3.47
C THR A 31 4.64 -6.87 2.42
N ILE A 32 3.36 -7.02 2.79
CA ILE A 32 2.23 -6.71 1.91
C ILE A 32 2.23 -5.22 1.55
N ILE A 33 2.31 -4.32 2.53
CA ILE A 33 2.39 -2.86 2.34
C ILE A 33 3.54 -2.51 1.39
N LEU A 34 4.75 -3.01 1.65
CA LEU A 34 5.91 -2.74 0.80
C LEU A 34 5.76 -3.28 -0.63
N ASP A 35 5.10 -4.44 -0.81
CA ASP A 35 4.84 -5.00 -2.15
C ASP A 35 3.77 -4.17 -2.89
N GLU A 36 2.76 -3.67 -2.19
CA GLU A 36 1.74 -2.78 -2.72
C GLU A 36 2.35 -1.42 -3.11
N HIS A 37 3.24 -0.85 -2.29
CA HIS A 37 4.00 0.36 -2.64
C HIS A 37 4.88 0.16 -3.88
N ARG A 38 5.57 -0.99 -4.00
CA ARG A 38 6.37 -1.30 -5.21
C ARG A 38 5.50 -1.38 -6.45
N SER A 39 4.31 -1.95 -6.34
CA SER A 39 3.36 -2.04 -7.46
C SER A 39 2.88 -0.66 -7.88
N LEU A 40 2.50 0.20 -6.93
CA LEU A 40 2.13 1.59 -7.20
C LEU A 40 3.30 2.35 -7.84
N ALA A 41 4.51 2.25 -7.27
CA ALA A 41 5.71 2.90 -7.79
C ALA A 41 6.00 2.46 -9.24
N ALA A 42 5.82 1.19 -9.57
CA ALA A 42 6.00 0.68 -10.95
C ALA A 42 4.99 1.33 -11.92
N ILE A 43 3.73 1.48 -11.53
CA ILE A 43 2.70 2.15 -12.35
C ILE A 43 3.06 3.63 -12.54
N LEU A 44 3.44 4.35 -11.48
CA LEU A 44 3.82 5.76 -11.55
C LEU A 44 5.07 5.98 -12.43
N HIS A 45 6.09 5.14 -12.30
CA HIS A 45 7.26 5.17 -13.19
C HIS A 45 6.87 4.89 -14.64
N GLY A 46 5.96 3.94 -14.88
CA GLY A 46 5.44 3.66 -16.21
C GLY A 46 4.74 4.87 -16.83
N MET A 47 3.86 5.53 -16.09
CA MET A 47 3.16 6.74 -16.56
C MET A 47 4.15 7.87 -16.90
N LEU A 48 5.14 8.12 -16.04
CA LEU A 48 6.16 9.13 -16.27
C LEU A 48 7.03 8.82 -17.50
N TYR A 49 7.39 7.56 -17.69
CA TYR A 49 8.14 7.13 -18.88
C TYR A 49 7.33 7.39 -20.15
N LEU A 50 6.04 7.01 -20.18
CA LEU A 50 5.16 7.23 -21.31
C LEU A 50 4.98 8.71 -21.62
N VAL A 51 4.73 9.53 -20.60
CA VAL A 51 4.62 11.00 -20.74
C VAL A 51 5.90 11.59 -21.34
N ARG A 52 7.08 11.20 -20.84
CA ARG A 52 8.36 11.65 -21.40
C ARG A 52 8.57 11.20 -22.84
N SER A 53 8.21 9.94 -23.14
CA SER A 53 8.34 9.39 -24.50
C SER A 53 7.43 10.10 -25.50
N ILE A 54 6.22 10.47 -25.11
CA ILE A 54 5.29 11.25 -25.93
C ILE A 54 5.84 12.68 -26.13
N ARG A 55 6.32 13.32 -25.05
CA ARG A 55 6.92 14.66 -25.10
C ARG A 55 8.10 14.73 -26.08
N ASP A 56 8.90 13.67 -26.11
CA ASP A 56 10.09 13.55 -26.99
C ASP A 56 9.73 13.10 -28.42
N GLY A 57 8.46 12.86 -28.72
CA GLY A 57 7.98 12.37 -30.02
C GLY A 57 8.37 10.92 -30.33
N ARG A 58 8.77 10.14 -29.31
CA ARG A 58 9.18 8.73 -29.44
C ARG A 58 8.01 7.76 -29.32
N ALA A 59 6.85 8.20 -28.81
CA ALA A 59 5.66 7.40 -28.65
C ALA A 59 4.39 8.21 -28.96
N THR A 60 3.33 7.51 -29.34
CA THR A 60 1.98 8.07 -29.43
C THR A 60 1.20 7.76 -28.16
N PRO A 61 0.21 8.60 -27.76
CA PRO A 61 -0.58 8.34 -26.57
C PRO A 61 -1.44 7.07 -26.73
N ASP A 62 -1.36 6.18 -25.73
CA ASP A 62 -2.28 5.06 -25.58
C ASP A 62 -3.24 5.36 -24.41
N PHE A 63 -4.42 5.90 -24.74
CA PHE A 63 -5.41 6.29 -23.75
C PHE A 63 -6.01 5.09 -23.01
N THR A 64 -6.03 3.89 -23.64
CA THR A 64 -6.47 2.65 -22.99
C THR A 64 -5.48 2.26 -21.89
N LEU A 65 -4.20 2.37 -22.15
CA LEU A 65 -3.15 2.07 -21.17
C LEU A 65 -3.17 3.09 -20.02
N PHE A 66 -3.19 4.39 -20.33
CA PHE A 66 -3.31 5.43 -19.30
C PHE A 66 -4.56 5.27 -18.44
N GLY A 67 -5.70 4.97 -19.07
CA GLY A 67 -6.97 4.72 -18.35
C GLY A 67 -6.87 3.52 -17.41
N ALA A 68 -6.22 2.43 -17.83
CA ALA A 68 -5.98 1.26 -16.99
C ALA A 68 -5.05 1.58 -15.79
N MET A 69 -4.00 2.39 -16.01
CA MET A 69 -3.09 2.83 -14.94
C MET A 69 -3.81 3.73 -13.92
N VAL A 70 -4.56 4.73 -14.38
CA VAL A 70 -5.36 5.62 -13.51
C VAL A 70 -6.39 4.83 -12.72
N TYR A 71 -7.09 3.90 -13.38
CA TYR A 71 -8.05 3.03 -12.70
C TYR A 71 -7.40 2.14 -11.63
N TYR A 72 -6.21 1.58 -11.90
CA TYR A 72 -5.46 0.81 -10.90
C TYR A 72 -5.16 1.65 -9.66
N ILE A 73 -4.69 2.89 -9.85
CA ILE A 73 -4.34 3.79 -8.75
C ILE A 73 -5.59 4.14 -7.93
N ASP A 74 -6.70 4.53 -8.57
CA ASP A 74 -7.95 4.85 -7.87
C ASP A 74 -8.51 3.63 -7.13
N ALA A 75 -8.55 2.48 -7.79
CA ALA A 75 -9.19 1.30 -7.23
C ALA A 75 -8.38 0.66 -6.10
N PHE A 76 -7.03 0.69 -6.15
CA PHE A 76 -6.22 -0.05 -5.19
C PHE A 76 -5.68 0.83 -4.05
N PRO A 77 -4.77 1.80 -4.23
CA PRO A 77 -4.28 2.61 -3.13
C PRO A 77 -5.41 3.34 -2.40
N GLU A 78 -6.22 4.09 -3.14
CA GLU A 78 -7.17 5.02 -2.55
C GLU A 78 -8.35 4.32 -1.84
N ARG A 79 -8.86 3.22 -2.40
CA ARG A 79 -10.08 2.58 -1.88
C ARG A 79 -9.83 1.33 -1.07
N PHE A 80 -8.63 0.75 -1.13
CA PHE A 80 -8.36 -0.53 -0.52
C PHE A 80 -7.18 -0.51 0.45
N HIS A 81 -6.05 0.07 0.06
CA HIS A 81 -4.82 0.11 0.85
C HIS A 81 -4.90 1.14 1.98
N HIS A 82 -5.06 2.43 1.66
CA HIS A 82 -5.12 3.52 2.64
C HIS A 82 -6.19 3.34 3.73
N PRO A 83 -7.43 2.86 3.44
CA PRO A 83 -8.40 2.59 4.50
C PRO A 83 -7.95 1.55 5.52
N LYS A 84 -7.13 0.57 5.13
CA LYS A 84 -6.59 -0.42 6.06
C LYS A 84 -5.50 0.18 6.94
N GLU A 85 -4.62 1.01 6.39
CA GLU A 85 -3.63 1.73 7.18
C GLU A 85 -4.29 2.60 8.23
N GLU A 86 -5.28 3.39 7.86
CA GLU A 86 -6.03 4.24 8.79
C GLU A 86 -6.72 3.43 9.89
N THR A 87 -7.44 2.37 9.48
CA THR A 87 -8.30 1.61 10.38
C THR A 87 -7.50 0.75 11.37
N TYR A 88 -6.38 0.21 10.93
CA TYR A 88 -5.62 -0.76 11.71
C TYR A 88 -4.25 -0.21 12.14
N LEU A 89 -3.36 0.09 11.20
CA LEU A 89 -1.97 0.45 11.50
C LEU A 89 -1.88 1.78 12.25
N PHE A 90 -2.46 2.86 11.70
CA PHE A 90 -2.35 4.20 12.27
C PHE A 90 -3.10 4.31 13.59
N ARG A 91 -4.30 3.72 13.68
CA ARG A 91 -5.07 3.67 14.92
C ARG A 91 -4.30 2.97 16.05
N LEU A 92 -3.73 1.81 15.80
CA LEU A 92 -3.00 1.05 16.80
C LEU A 92 -1.68 1.73 17.15
N LEU A 93 -0.95 2.27 16.18
CA LEU A 93 0.29 3.00 16.44
C LEU A 93 0.03 4.26 17.28
N ARG A 94 -1.03 5.02 16.99
CA ARG A 94 -1.43 6.18 17.80
C ARG A 94 -1.75 5.79 19.25
N LEU A 95 -2.38 4.64 19.46
CA LEU A 95 -2.68 4.12 20.79
C LEU A 95 -1.41 3.74 21.56
N ARG A 96 -0.45 3.08 20.91
CA ARG A 96 0.77 2.58 21.54
C ARG A 96 1.86 3.63 21.65
N HIS A 97 1.94 4.53 20.69
CA HIS A 97 2.95 5.59 20.61
C HIS A 97 2.31 6.95 20.24
N PRO A 98 1.67 7.66 21.21
CA PRO A 98 0.98 8.93 20.93
C PRO A 98 1.87 10.01 20.33
N ALA A 99 3.20 9.94 20.51
CA ALA A 99 4.16 10.87 19.91
C ALA A 99 4.19 10.81 18.37
N ALA A 100 3.74 9.71 17.75
CA ALA A 100 3.55 9.62 16.30
C ALA A 100 2.34 10.43 15.79
N GLY A 101 1.52 10.98 16.69
CA GLY A 101 0.32 11.74 16.32
C GLY A 101 0.50 12.72 15.17
N PRO A 102 1.46 13.67 15.23
CA PRO A 102 1.63 14.67 14.17
C PRO A 102 1.90 14.08 12.78
N VAL A 103 2.75 13.05 12.66
CA VAL A 103 3.03 12.41 11.35
C VAL A 103 1.85 11.59 10.87
N LEU A 104 1.11 10.93 11.75
CA LEU A 104 -0.12 10.22 11.41
C LEU A 104 -1.24 11.18 10.96
N ASP A 105 -1.34 12.38 11.55
CA ASP A 105 -2.28 13.42 11.12
C ASP A 105 -1.92 13.98 9.74
N GLN A 106 -0.62 14.11 9.45
CA GLN A 106 -0.14 14.48 8.12
C GLN A 106 -0.53 13.42 7.08
N LEU A 107 -0.23 12.14 7.31
CA LEU A 107 -0.55 11.06 6.38
C LEU A 107 -2.06 10.92 6.18
N HIS A 108 -2.86 11.08 7.24
CA HIS A 108 -4.32 11.13 7.11
C HIS A 108 -4.80 12.25 6.18
N ALA A 109 -4.23 13.45 6.30
CA ALA A 109 -4.54 14.56 5.40
C ALA A 109 -4.07 14.29 3.96
N GLU A 110 -2.95 13.58 3.79
CA GLU A 110 -2.45 13.14 2.48
C GLU A 110 -3.37 12.10 1.84
N HIS A 111 -3.90 11.11 2.59
CA HIS A 111 -4.91 10.18 2.09
C HIS A 111 -6.15 10.91 1.57
N GLN A 112 -6.68 11.89 2.33
CA GLN A 112 -7.81 12.71 1.88
C GLN A 112 -7.48 13.53 0.63
N ALA A 113 -6.26 14.05 0.52
CA ALA A 113 -5.81 14.79 -0.66
C ALA A 113 -5.64 13.86 -1.87
N GLY A 114 -5.21 12.61 -1.68
CA GLY A 114 -5.04 11.58 -2.70
C GLY A 114 -6.32 11.35 -3.50
N GLU A 115 -7.46 11.24 -2.82
CA GLU A 115 -8.77 11.11 -3.47
C GLU A 115 -9.10 12.27 -4.43
N THR A 116 -8.70 13.48 -4.08
CA THR A 116 -8.91 14.65 -4.94
C THR A 116 -7.94 14.64 -6.11
N LYS A 117 -6.68 14.35 -5.84
CA LYS A 117 -5.61 14.33 -6.85
C LYS A 117 -5.81 13.27 -7.93
N ILE A 118 -6.30 12.07 -7.56
CA ILE A 118 -6.59 11.04 -8.57
C ILE A 118 -7.73 11.45 -9.49
N ARG A 119 -8.77 12.12 -8.96
CA ARG A 119 -9.86 12.67 -9.79
C ARG A 119 -9.37 13.78 -10.71
N GLU A 120 -8.47 14.65 -10.26
CA GLU A 120 -7.83 15.68 -11.09
C GLU A 120 -7.02 15.04 -12.22
N LEU A 121 -6.25 13.98 -11.93
CA LEU A 121 -5.49 13.23 -12.91
C LEU A 121 -6.41 12.56 -13.95
N GLU A 122 -7.51 11.94 -13.50
CA GLU A 122 -8.52 11.36 -14.40
C GLU A 122 -9.14 12.41 -15.32
N LEU A 123 -9.49 13.56 -14.79
CA LEU A 123 -10.03 14.68 -15.59
C LEU A 123 -9.01 15.21 -16.58
N ALA A 124 -7.74 15.31 -16.20
CA ALA A 124 -6.66 15.73 -17.09
C ALA A 124 -6.47 14.74 -18.23
N LEU A 125 -6.52 13.42 -17.94
CA LEU A 125 -6.48 12.37 -18.97
C LEU A 125 -7.65 12.48 -19.96
N LYS A 126 -8.88 12.63 -19.47
CA LYS A 126 -10.07 12.80 -20.31
C LYS A 126 -9.98 14.05 -21.19
N ARG A 127 -9.47 15.15 -20.64
CA ARG A 127 -9.25 16.37 -21.43
C ARG A 127 -8.18 16.17 -22.51
N TYR A 128 -7.12 15.44 -22.21
CA TYR A 128 -6.09 15.13 -23.19
C TYR A 128 -6.64 14.22 -24.31
N GLU A 129 -7.41 13.19 -23.97
CA GLU A 129 -8.04 12.30 -24.95
C GLU A 129 -8.95 13.05 -25.94
N HIS A 130 -9.75 14.02 -25.46
CA HIS A 130 -10.69 14.76 -26.29
C HIS A 130 -10.08 15.99 -26.96
N GLY A 131 -9.13 16.66 -26.31
CA GLY A 131 -8.53 17.92 -26.75
C GLY A 131 -7.21 17.76 -27.51
N GLY A 132 -6.67 16.55 -27.55
CA GLY A 132 -5.43 16.24 -28.27
C GLY A 132 -4.19 16.97 -27.69
N ALA A 133 -3.24 17.24 -28.57
CA ALA A 133 -1.93 17.76 -28.18
C ALA A 133 -1.94 19.04 -27.35
N THR A 134 -2.97 19.89 -27.51
CA THR A 134 -3.11 21.14 -26.74
C THR A 134 -3.35 20.93 -25.25
N CYS A 135 -3.84 19.75 -24.85
CA CYS A 135 -4.09 19.37 -23.46
C CYS A 135 -2.97 18.48 -22.86
N PHE A 136 -1.96 18.12 -23.65
CA PHE A 136 -0.91 17.19 -23.22
C PHE A 136 -0.10 17.71 -22.02
N ASP A 137 0.34 18.98 -22.05
CA ASP A 137 1.16 19.54 -20.98
C ASP A 137 0.45 19.57 -19.63
N ALA A 138 -0.87 19.84 -19.64
CA ALA A 138 -1.68 19.80 -18.42
C ALA A 138 -1.79 18.37 -17.86
N PHE A 139 -1.96 17.37 -18.72
CA PHE A 139 -1.96 15.96 -18.31
C PHE A 139 -0.59 15.53 -17.80
N ALA A 140 0.48 15.88 -18.51
CA ALA A 140 1.84 15.56 -18.11
C ALA A 140 2.18 16.14 -16.73
N SER A 141 1.83 17.40 -16.48
CA SER A 141 2.02 18.06 -15.19
C SER A 141 1.20 17.39 -14.07
N ALA A 142 -0.02 16.94 -14.37
CA ALA A 142 -0.84 16.19 -13.41
C ALA A 142 -0.19 14.85 -13.02
N VAL A 143 0.34 14.10 -14.00
CA VAL A 143 1.09 12.85 -13.76
C VAL A 143 2.32 13.11 -12.89
N GLU A 144 3.12 14.12 -13.23
CA GLU A 144 4.35 14.47 -12.50
C GLU A 144 4.05 14.88 -11.05
N SER A 145 3.01 15.70 -10.85
CA SER A 145 2.57 16.13 -9.51
C SER A 145 2.05 14.98 -8.67
N TYR A 146 1.23 14.11 -9.27
CA TYR A 146 0.66 12.95 -8.61
C TYR A 146 1.76 11.97 -8.16
N ALA A 147 2.71 11.67 -9.06
CA ALA A 147 3.82 10.79 -8.75
C ALA A 147 4.72 11.35 -7.63
N ALA A 148 5.05 12.64 -7.66
CA ALA A 148 5.85 13.28 -6.62
C ALA A 148 5.16 13.22 -5.25
N PHE A 149 3.84 13.42 -5.22
CA PHE A 149 3.02 13.33 -4.02
C PHE A 149 3.10 11.93 -3.40
N HIS A 150 2.84 10.87 -4.16
CA HIS A 150 2.86 9.50 -3.65
C HIS A 150 4.26 9.02 -3.24
N TRP A 151 5.31 9.45 -3.92
CA TRP A 151 6.67 9.10 -3.46
C TRP A 151 7.04 9.73 -2.13
N SER A 152 6.59 10.96 -1.87
CA SER A 152 6.78 11.59 -0.56
C SER A 152 5.99 10.85 0.52
N HIS A 153 4.75 10.51 0.22
CA HIS A 153 3.83 9.78 1.09
C HIS A 153 4.39 8.40 1.48
N MET A 154 4.63 7.52 0.51
CA MET A 154 5.18 6.18 0.76
C MET A 154 6.52 6.22 1.52
N ARG A 155 7.39 7.22 1.23
CA ARG A 155 8.63 7.39 1.96
C ARG A 155 8.39 7.70 3.44
N THR A 156 7.45 8.56 3.76
CA THR A 156 7.11 8.87 5.17
C THR A 156 6.62 7.62 5.89
N GLU A 157 5.83 6.78 5.24
CA GLU A 157 5.38 5.52 5.82
C GLU A 157 6.52 4.53 6.02
N GLU A 158 7.34 4.33 5.00
CA GLU A 158 8.45 3.36 5.04
C GLU A 158 9.57 3.77 5.99
N ASP A 159 9.92 5.06 6.04
CA ASP A 159 11.04 5.57 6.82
C ASP A 159 10.65 5.92 8.27
N ASP A 160 9.41 6.36 8.52
CA ASP A 160 8.97 6.81 9.84
C ASP A 160 7.95 5.86 10.48
N ILE A 161 6.87 5.52 9.78
CA ILE A 161 5.74 4.77 10.37
C ILE A 161 6.07 3.30 10.59
N LEU A 162 6.56 2.60 9.58
CA LEU A 162 6.85 1.16 9.70
C LEU A 162 7.92 0.84 10.75
N PRO A 163 9.00 1.64 10.91
CA PRO A 163 9.94 1.46 12.02
C PRO A 163 9.29 1.68 13.39
N LEU A 164 8.51 2.75 13.58
CA LEU A 164 7.79 3.01 14.83
C LEU A 164 6.77 1.90 15.14
N ALA A 165 6.07 1.41 14.15
CA ALA A 165 5.14 0.30 14.32
C ALA A 165 5.85 -0.98 14.78
N ARG A 166 7.02 -1.30 14.21
CA ARG A 166 7.84 -2.45 14.65
C ARG A 166 8.30 -2.32 16.10
N GLU A 167 8.61 -1.11 16.54
CA GLU A 167 9.12 -0.85 17.88
C GLU A 167 8.03 -0.85 18.95
N HIS A 168 6.85 -0.31 18.64
CA HIS A 168 5.85 0.01 19.64
C HIS A 168 4.61 -0.89 19.63
N LEU A 169 4.29 -1.57 18.53
CA LEU A 169 3.13 -2.44 18.47
C LEU A 169 3.38 -3.78 19.16
N THR A 170 2.34 -4.29 19.81
CA THR A 170 2.37 -5.60 20.47
C THR A 170 2.11 -6.72 19.48
N ASP A 171 2.40 -7.95 19.88
CA ASP A 171 2.08 -9.15 19.11
C ASP A 171 0.60 -9.23 18.71
N GLY A 172 -0.31 -8.87 19.63
CA GLY A 172 -1.74 -8.88 19.37
C GLY A 172 -2.19 -7.78 18.38
N ASP A 173 -1.51 -6.62 18.40
CA ASP A 173 -1.75 -5.57 17.41
C ASP A 173 -1.32 -6.03 16.01
N TRP A 174 -0.18 -6.73 15.91
CA TRP A 174 0.29 -7.29 14.64
C TRP A 174 -0.60 -8.42 14.12
N ASP A 175 -1.17 -9.26 15.00
CA ASP A 175 -2.13 -10.29 14.59
C ASP A 175 -3.38 -9.63 13.95
N GLU A 176 -3.89 -8.51 14.51
CA GLU A 176 -5.02 -7.75 13.95
C GLU A 176 -4.67 -7.10 12.60
N ILE A 177 -3.49 -6.50 12.47
CA ILE A 177 -3.03 -5.85 11.24
C ILE A 177 -2.77 -6.91 10.15
N ASP A 178 -2.09 -8.01 10.49
CA ASP A 178 -1.80 -9.09 9.54
C ASP A 178 -3.09 -9.70 8.98
N ASP A 179 -4.10 -9.92 9.83
CA ASP A 179 -5.41 -10.41 9.40
C ASP A 179 -6.12 -9.43 8.45
N ALA A 180 -6.05 -8.12 8.73
CA ALA A 180 -6.65 -7.09 7.89
C ALA A 180 -5.99 -7.00 6.51
N PHE A 181 -4.66 -7.07 6.45
CA PHE A 181 -3.91 -7.00 5.19
C PHE A 181 -3.91 -8.34 4.43
N ALA A 182 -3.94 -9.50 5.10
CA ALA A 182 -4.09 -10.81 4.46
C ALA A 182 -5.51 -11.06 3.95
N GLY A 183 -6.50 -10.45 4.58
CA GLY A 183 -7.92 -10.60 4.24
C GLY A 183 -8.31 -9.83 2.98
N ASN A 184 -7.88 -10.29 1.81
CA ASN A 184 -8.45 -9.88 0.52
C ASN A 184 -9.90 -10.37 0.34
N SER A 185 -10.56 -10.76 1.40
CA SER A 185 -11.93 -11.24 1.47
C SER A 185 -12.78 -10.28 2.30
N ASP A 186 -12.84 -9.00 1.90
CA ASP A 186 -13.94 -8.17 2.35
C ASP A 186 -15.22 -8.68 1.68
N PRO A 187 -16.21 -9.20 2.46
CA PRO A 187 -17.45 -9.68 1.89
C PRO A 187 -18.24 -8.60 1.14
N MET A 188 -17.95 -7.32 1.39
CA MET A 188 -18.57 -6.19 0.69
C MET A 188 -17.98 -5.90 -0.68
N LEU A 189 -16.75 -6.36 -0.96
CA LEU A 189 -16.09 -6.16 -2.24
C LEU A 189 -16.12 -7.42 -3.14
N GLY A 190 -16.73 -8.52 -2.66
CA GLY A 190 -16.73 -9.80 -3.38
C GLY A 190 -15.38 -10.52 -3.28
N ALA A 191 -15.41 -11.84 -3.31
CA ALA A 191 -14.21 -12.63 -3.22
C ALA A 191 -13.17 -12.21 -4.25
N LYS A 192 -11.93 -11.96 -3.80
CA LYS A 192 -10.72 -11.83 -4.63
C LYS A 192 -10.39 -10.45 -5.21
N ALA A 193 -10.53 -9.38 -4.42
CA ALA A 193 -9.96 -8.08 -4.81
C ALA A 193 -8.48 -8.20 -5.23
N GLY A 194 -7.68 -9.02 -4.53
CA GLY A 194 -6.28 -9.25 -4.88
C GLY A 194 -6.06 -9.86 -6.25
N ASP A 195 -6.86 -10.87 -6.65
CA ASP A 195 -6.74 -11.51 -7.96
C ASP A 195 -7.10 -10.53 -9.10
N GLU A 196 -8.08 -9.64 -8.88
CA GLU A 196 -8.48 -8.63 -9.87
C GLU A 196 -7.41 -7.56 -10.07
N TYR A 197 -6.78 -7.11 -8.97
CA TYR A 197 -5.66 -6.16 -9.06
C TYR A 197 -4.42 -6.76 -9.68
N GLU A 198 -4.11 -8.02 -9.36
CA GLU A 198 -3.02 -8.72 -10.02
C GLU A 198 -3.29 -8.90 -11.51
N ALA A 199 -4.52 -9.23 -11.89
CA ALA A 199 -4.92 -9.33 -13.29
C ALA A 199 -4.84 -7.97 -14.00
N LEU A 200 -5.25 -6.88 -13.34
CA LEU A 200 -5.14 -5.53 -13.87
C LEU A 200 -3.68 -5.10 -14.02
N PHE A 201 -2.84 -5.35 -13.01
CA PHE A 201 -1.40 -5.07 -13.07
C PHE A 201 -0.72 -5.85 -14.21
N ARG A 202 -1.01 -7.15 -14.35
CA ARG A 202 -0.52 -7.97 -15.47
C ARG A 202 -1.00 -7.43 -16.82
N ARG A 203 -2.25 -6.96 -16.91
CA ARG A 203 -2.77 -6.34 -18.11
C ARG A 203 -2.00 -5.08 -18.47
N ILE A 204 -1.71 -4.21 -17.48
CA ILE A 204 -0.90 -3.02 -17.68
C ILE A 204 0.50 -3.40 -18.17
N ALA A 205 1.15 -4.37 -17.53
CA ALA A 205 2.47 -4.85 -17.92
C ALA A 205 2.49 -5.42 -19.35
N ASN A 206 1.41 -6.09 -19.79
CA ASN A 206 1.28 -6.62 -21.15
C ASN A 206 0.94 -5.55 -22.20
N LEU A 207 0.38 -4.42 -21.81
CA LEU A 207 0.07 -3.31 -22.70
C LEU A 207 1.22 -2.31 -22.81
N ALA A 208 1.98 -2.12 -21.73
CA ALA A 208 3.09 -1.19 -21.70
C ALA A 208 4.29 -1.73 -22.50
N PRO A 209 4.90 -0.88 -23.36
CA PRO A 209 6.09 -1.31 -24.11
C PRO A 209 7.33 -1.43 -23.19
N PRO A 210 8.39 -2.12 -23.65
CA PRO A 210 9.69 -2.08 -22.97
C PRO A 210 10.21 -0.63 -22.81
N PRO A 211 10.89 -0.30 -21.73
CA PRO A 211 11.30 -1.16 -20.60
C PRO A 211 10.24 -1.27 -19.49
N ILE A 212 9.05 -0.69 -19.65
CA ILE A 212 8.01 -0.63 -18.62
C ILE A 212 7.26 -1.96 -18.50
N GLY A 213 7.00 -2.61 -19.62
CA GLY A 213 6.29 -3.88 -19.70
C GLY A 213 6.83 -4.75 -20.82
N VAL A 214 6.02 -5.71 -21.24
CA VAL A 214 6.32 -6.69 -22.29
C VAL A 214 5.39 -6.53 -23.51
N GLY A 215 4.63 -5.45 -23.56
CA GLY A 215 3.73 -5.14 -24.65
C GLY A 215 4.48 -4.74 -25.93
N PRO A 216 3.76 -4.59 -27.07
CA PRO A 216 4.37 -4.23 -28.34
C PRO A 216 4.91 -2.79 -28.29
N GLU A 217 6.06 -2.59 -28.94
CA GLU A 217 6.55 -1.23 -29.26
C GLU A 217 5.57 -0.57 -30.24
N ARG A 218 5.09 0.65 -29.94
CA ARG A 218 4.14 1.40 -30.76
C ARG A 218 4.72 2.72 -31.21
#